data_e0fd044fb1ae0b650abb3d35dbec4b75
#
_entry.id   e0fd044fb1ae0b650abb3d35dbec4b75
#
_cell.length_a   1.000
_cell.length_b   1.000
_cell.length_c   1.000
_cell.angle_alpha   90.00
_cell.angle_beta   90.00
_cell.angle_gamma   90.00
#
_symmetry.space_group_name_H-M   'P 1'
#
loop_
_entity.id
_entity.type
_entity.pdbx_description
1 polymer ?
#
loop_
_entity_poly.entity_id
_entity_poly.type
_entity_poly.pdbx_seq_one_letter_code
_entity_poly.pdbx_strand_id
1 'polypeptide(L)'
;MTTSKKWMSVSIAAVMSVAIAQSASAQDRVLKVTNWGEYIGEETIENFENEFGIEVIYDVYDSAESIDAKLLAGNSGYDVVVHASGDAARLIKAGIIAPLDTSKLDNLKHIDPAIMEQLASEWDPGNQHMVPYMWGTHGVTYNNELVLETYPDAPVGSMDMIFDPNHMKELAKCGVSFLDSPGDIIPMALAHLGLDPNSTNPEDYEKVGAMLAEIRPYVKTFDNYAYQRMPQREFCVATTWGPDGLLAMSGAVEADTGVVLDFYLPSGEGTAQLWVDSWMIPADAENKEDAHLFLNYMMRPEVAAGDSNFTWYATANRDAKPFIDVEVTSSPAAFPTSDQVEKMYTTVVLPPRVERLQTRTWTNFKAGN
;
A
#
# COMPACT_ATOMS: atom_id res chain seq x y z
N MET A 1 24.65 53.52 90.50
CA MET A 1 24.38 52.06 90.36
C MET A 1 23.44 51.87 89.19
N THR A 2 23.98 51.60 88.04
CA THR A 2 23.19 51.47 86.79
C THR A 2 23.54 50.16 86.15
N THR A 3 22.55 49.29 86.14
CA THR A 3 22.61 47.94 85.49
C THR A 3 22.24 48.05 84.04
N SER A 4 23.15 47.76 83.11
CA SER A 4 22.91 47.68 81.67
C SER A 4 22.39 46.29 81.33
N LYS A 5 21.22 46.21 80.73
CA LYS A 5 20.72 45.01 80.09
C LYS A 5 21.21 44.94 78.66
N LYS A 6 21.99 43.86 78.34
CA LYS A 6 22.36 43.52 76.99
C LYS A 6 21.18 42.79 76.33
N TRP A 7 20.69 43.30 75.18
CA TRP A 7 19.77 42.60 74.31
C TRP A 7 20.60 41.78 73.33
N MET A 8 20.33 40.50 73.26
CA MET A 8 20.88 39.58 72.30
C MET A 8 19.90 39.46 71.12
N SER A 9 20.33 40.01 70.00
CA SER A 9 19.56 39.88 68.73
C SER A 9 19.85 38.53 68.09
N VAL A 10 18.84 37.68 68.00
CA VAL A 10 18.88 36.42 67.22
C VAL A 10 18.48 36.76 65.81
N SER A 11 19.41 36.67 64.86
CA SER A 11 19.17 36.80 63.46
C SER A 11 18.75 35.44 62.94
N ILE A 12 17.49 35.28 62.53
CA ILE A 12 16.96 34.10 61.81
C ILE A 12 17.24 34.31 60.31
N ALA A 13 18.25 33.60 59.83
CA ALA A 13 18.52 33.53 58.40
C ALA A 13 17.51 32.56 57.76
N ALA A 14 16.51 33.08 57.05
CA ALA A 14 15.60 32.29 56.23
C ALA A 14 16.33 31.88 54.95
N VAL A 15 16.67 30.60 54.83
CA VAL A 15 17.18 29.98 53.60
C VAL A 15 15.99 29.74 52.70
N MET A 16 15.75 30.64 51.72
CA MET A 16 14.88 30.38 50.59
C MET A 16 15.55 29.39 49.66
N SER A 17 15.14 28.11 49.70
CA SER A 17 15.46 27.14 48.70
C SER A 17 14.62 27.43 47.46
N VAL A 18 15.20 28.08 46.47
CA VAL A 18 14.62 28.22 45.12
C VAL A 18 14.71 26.85 44.45
N ALA A 19 13.62 26.11 44.45
CA ALA A 19 13.47 24.95 43.59
C ALA A 19 13.40 25.45 42.14
N ILE A 20 14.54 25.42 41.46
CA ILE A 20 14.56 25.55 39.98
C ILE A 20 13.91 24.29 39.46
N ALA A 21 12.62 24.35 39.12
CA ALA A 21 12.00 23.40 38.25
C ALA A 21 12.75 23.51 36.91
N GLN A 22 13.68 22.60 36.67
CA GLN A 22 14.13 22.33 35.29
C GLN A 22 12.91 21.88 34.51
N SER A 23 12.29 22.81 33.79
CA SER A 23 11.49 22.47 32.64
C SER A 23 12.46 21.79 31.68
N ALA A 24 12.50 20.47 31.70
CA ALA A 24 13.06 19.74 30.57
C ALA A 24 12.29 20.29 29.35
N SER A 25 12.98 21.00 28.49
CA SER A 25 12.50 21.33 27.17
C SER A 25 12.10 19.97 26.58
N ALA A 26 10.84 19.70 26.49
CA ALA A 26 10.37 18.59 25.66
C ALA A 26 10.95 18.91 24.29
N GLN A 27 11.94 18.16 23.88
CA GLN A 27 12.43 18.20 22.51
C GLN A 27 11.22 17.87 21.68
N ASP A 28 10.84 18.75 20.76
CA ASP A 28 9.69 18.50 19.88
C ASP A 28 9.95 17.15 19.18
N ARG A 29 9.20 16.13 19.56
CA ARG A 29 9.31 14.77 18.99
C ARG A 29 8.70 14.84 17.62
N VAL A 30 9.47 14.51 16.59
CA VAL A 30 9.02 14.51 15.19
C VAL A 30 9.26 13.14 14.61
N LEU A 31 8.23 12.56 14.00
CA LEU A 31 8.28 11.29 13.28
C LEU A 31 8.05 11.53 11.79
N LYS A 32 8.93 11.02 10.96
CA LYS A 32 8.81 11.16 9.50
C LYS A 32 8.32 9.87 8.89
N VAL A 33 7.11 9.91 8.35
CA VAL A 33 6.40 8.76 7.78
C VAL A 33 6.23 8.97 6.28
N THR A 34 6.40 7.93 5.49
CA THR A 34 6.05 7.96 4.08
C THR A 34 5.18 6.76 3.69
N ASN A 35 4.21 7.00 2.84
CA ASN A 35 3.22 6.03 2.41
C ASN A 35 2.81 6.27 0.95
N TRP A 36 2.01 5.38 0.38
CA TRP A 36 1.31 5.61 -0.87
C TRP A 36 0.35 6.80 -0.75
N GLY A 37 0.03 7.45 -1.86
CA GLY A 37 -1.00 8.49 -1.89
C GLY A 37 -2.38 7.93 -1.54
N GLU A 38 -3.18 8.70 -0.78
CA GLU A 38 -4.56 8.33 -0.39
C GLU A 38 -4.71 6.99 0.36
N TYR A 39 -3.70 6.59 1.13
CA TYR A 39 -3.57 5.25 1.70
C TYR A 39 -3.52 5.22 3.23
N ILE A 40 -4.20 6.16 3.88
CA ILE A 40 -4.36 6.24 5.35
C ILE A 40 -5.62 7.03 5.68
N GLY A 41 -6.31 6.70 6.77
CA GLY A 41 -7.51 7.41 7.20
C GLY A 41 -7.25 8.89 7.51
N GLU A 42 -8.20 9.75 7.20
CA GLU A 42 -8.06 11.21 7.36
C GLU A 42 -7.66 11.65 8.77
N GLU A 43 -8.20 11.00 9.79
CA GLU A 43 -7.97 11.35 11.20
C GLU A 43 -6.82 10.56 11.86
N THR A 44 -6.26 9.56 11.17
CA THR A 44 -5.29 8.61 11.76
C THR A 44 -4.05 9.30 12.28
N ILE A 45 -3.48 10.23 11.51
CA ILE A 45 -2.28 10.98 11.90
C ILE A 45 -2.61 11.96 13.04
N GLU A 46 -3.67 12.74 12.91
CA GLU A 46 -4.07 13.72 13.94
C GLU A 46 -4.36 13.03 15.29
N ASN A 47 -5.02 11.88 15.27
CA ASN A 47 -5.32 11.10 16.47
C ASN A 47 -4.03 10.56 17.13
N PHE A 48 -3.06 10.11 16.33
CA PHE A 48 -1.74 9.72 16.85
C PHE A 48 -1.01 10.90 17.50
N GLU A 49 -0.94 12.04 16.82
CA GLU A 49 -0.29 13.26 17.34
C GLU A 49 -0.92 13.72 18.65
N ASN A 50 -2.26 13.74 18.71
CA ASN A 50 -3.01 14.14 19.89
C ASN A 50 -2.80 13.20 21.08
N GLU A 51 -2.66 11.90 20.83
CA GLU A 51 -2.48 10.90 21.91
C GLU A 51 -1.04 10.89 22.44
N PHE A 52 -0.03 10.98 21.56
CA PHE A 52 1.36 10.74 21.93
C PHE A 52 2.22 12.02 22.02
N GLY A 53 1.70 13.15 21.57
CA GLY A 53 2.45 14.42 21.55
C GLY A 53 3.68 14.34 20.62
N ILE A 54 3.57 13.64 19.51
CA ILE A 54 4.60 13.50 18.49
C ILE A 54 4.07 14.12 17.20
N GLU A 55 4.76 15.12 16.68
CA GLU A 55 4.46 15.68 15.36
C GLU A 55 4.80 14.68 14.27
N VAL A 56 3.92 14.46 13.29
CA VAL A 56 4.14 13.56 12.17
C VAL A 56 4.31 14.36 10.87
N ILE A 57 5.50 14.28 10.30
CA ILE A 57 5.72 14.75 8.92
C ILE A 57 5.37 13.58 8.01
N TYR A 58 4.25 13.71 7.30
CA TYR A 58 3.71 12.66 6.45
C TYR A 58 3.91 13.01 4.98
N ASP A 59 4.75 12.23 4.30
CA ASP A 59 5.02 12.35 2.88
C ASP A 59 4.35 11.20 2.10
N VAL A 60 4.01 11.45 0.85
CA VAL A 60 3.47 10.43 -0.05
C VAL A 60 4.36 10.21 -1.26
N TYR A 61 4.27 9.02 -1.84
CA TYR A 61 4.91 8.67 -3.09
C TYR A 61 3.93 7.88 -3.98
N ASP A 62 4.20 7.80 -5.28
CA ASP A 62 3.30 7.30 -6.32
C ASP A 62 3.83 6.06 -7.07
N SER A 63 5.09 5.67 -6.83
CA SER A 63 5.68 4.50 -7.48
C SER A 63 6.71 3.79 -6.60
N ALA A 64 6.75 2.47 -6.68
CA ALA A 64 7.71 1.62 -5.97
C ALA A 64 9.16 2.01 -6.31
N GLU A 65 9.42 2.35 -7.57
CA GLU A 65 10.74 2.74 -8.03
C GLU A 65 11.24 4.03 -7.36
N SER A 66 10.34 4.99 -7.10
CA SER A 66 10.69 6.26 -6.48
C SER A 66 11.13 6.09 -5.03
N ILE A 67 10.37 5.32 -4.25
CA ILE A 67 10.72 5.05 -2.85
C ILE A 67 11.94 4.13 -2.72
N ASP A 68 12.08 3.12 -3.58
CA ASP A 68 13.25 2.27 -3.64
C ASP A 68 14.52 3.07 -3.88
N ALA A 69 14.51 3.94 -4.89
CA ALA A 69 15.67 4.77 -5.20
C ALA A 69 16.07 5.64 -4.01
N LYS A 70 15.11 6.18 -3.26
CA LYS A 70 15.35 7.01 -2.09
C LYS A 70 15.93 6.20 -0.94
N LEU A 71 15.36 5.03 -0.64
CA LEU A 71 15.84 4.15 0.43
C LEU A 71 17.23 3.58 0.11
N LEU A 72 17.47 3.14 -1.13
CA LEU A 72 18.77 2.59 -1.56
C LEU A 72 19.88 3.64 -1.60
N ALA A 73 19.56 4.91 -1.80
CA ALA A 73 20.54 6.00 -1.75
C ALA A 73 21.11 6.22 -0.34
N GLY A 74 20.43 5.74 0.70
CA GLY A 74 20.74 5.96 2.11
C GLY A 74 20.42 7.39 2.57
N ASN A 75 20.36 7.61 3.87
CA ASN A 75 19.87 8.84 4.47
C ASN A 75 18.50 9.23 3.90
N SER A 76 17.58 8.27 3.90
CA SER A 76 16.24 8.43 3.36
C SER A 76 15.49 9.59 4.01
N GLY A 77 15.81 9.86 5.26
CA GLY A 77 15.19 10.88 6.09
C GLY A 77 13.83 10.45 6.63
N TYR A 78 13.44 9.18 6.47
CA TYR A 78 12.21 8.61 7.01
C TYR A 78 12.48 7.71 8.23
N ASP A 79 11.52 7.72 9.16
CA ASP A 79 11.50 6.84 10.32
C ASP A 79 10.59 5.63 10.09
N VAL A 80 9.53 5.81 9.30
CA VAL A 80 8.57 4.76 8.94
C VAL A 80 8.27 4.84 7.44
N VAL A 81 8.18 3.68 6.82
CA VAL A 81 7.79 3.54 5.42
C VAL A 81 6.78 2.40 5.25
N VAL A 82 5.77 2.60 4.42
CA VAL A 82 4.96 1.52 3.84
C VAL A 82 5.61 1.09 2.54
N HIS A 83 5.56 -0.20 2.23
CA HIS A 83 5.93 -0.68 0.90
C HIS A 83 5.30 -2.05 0.64
N ALA A 84 5.15 -2.39 -0.65
CA ALA A 84 4.76 -3.72 -1.05
C ALA A 84 5.77 -4.76 -0.55
N SER A 85 5.30 -5.77 0.17
CA SER A 85 6.16 -6.73 0.87
C SER A 85 7.07 -7.51 -0.09
N GLY A 86 6.57 -7.82 -1.30
CA GLY A 86 7.35 -8.46 -2.35
C GLY A 86 8.57 -7.65 -2.79
N ASP A 87 8.38 -6.33 -2.95
CA ASP A 87 9.47 -5.41 -3.31
C ASP A 87 10.42 -5.17 -2.13
N ALA A 88 9.86 -4.96 -0.95
CA ALA A 88 10.63 -4.68 0.26
C ALA A 88 11.53 -5.86 0.69
N ALA A 89 11.21 -7.10 0.32
CA ALA A 89 12.04 -8.26 0.63
C ALA A 89 13.48 -8.13 0.08
N ARG A 90 13.69 -7.43 -1.03
CA ARG A 90 15.04 -7.13 -1.55
C ARG A 90 15.76 -6.07 -0.72
N LEU A 91 15.02 -5.09 -0.18
CA LEU A 91 15.57 -4.05 0.70
C LEU A 91 16.00 -4.64 2.04
N ILE A 92 15.26 -5.62 2.56
CA ILE A 92 15.65 -6.40 3.76
C ILE A 92 16.97 -7.14 3.49
N LYS A 93 17.07 -7.86 2.36
CA LYS A 93 18.30 -8.57 1.98
C LYS A 93 19.50 -7.63 1.81
N ALA A 94 19.27 -6.39 1.41
CA ALA A 94 20.29 -5.36 1.28
C ALA A 94 20.64 -4.66 2.61
N GLY A 95 19.94 -4.97 3.72
CA GLY A 95 20.16 -4.34 5.02
C GLY A 95 19.65 -2.91 5.11
N ILE A 96 18.72 -2.53 4.25
CA ILE A 96 18.12 -1.18 4.17
C ILE A 96 16.97 -1.03 5.17
N ILE A 97 16.32 -2.13 5.55
CA ILE A 97 15.24 -2.17 6.54
C ILE A 97 15.79 -2.73 7.86
N ALA A 98 15.48 -2.07 8.96
CA ALA A 98 15.89 -2.50 10.29
C ALA A 98 15.02 -3.67 10.80
N PRO A 99 15.59 -4.58 11.59
CA PRO A 99 14.78 -5.53 12.33
C PRO A 99 13.93 -4.80 13.39
N LEU A 100 12.71 -5.28 13.59
CA LEU A 100 11.74 -4.76 14.56
C LEU A 100 12.02 -5.31 15.96
N ASP A 101 11.85 -4.48 16.96
CA ASP A 101 11.74 -4.92 18.36
C ASP A 101 10.29 -5.31 18.66
N THR A 102 9.98 -6.58 18.44
CA THR A 102 8.61 -7.10 18.63
C THR A 102 8.11 -7.00 20.07
N SER A 103 9.00 -6.80 21.05
CA SER A 103 8.60 -6.58 22.43
C SER A 103 7.88 -5.24 22.67
N LYS A 104 7.93 -4.33 21.68
CA LYS A 104 7.24 -3.03 21.65
C LYS A 104 5.95 -3.07 20.85
N LEU A 105 5.61 -4.19 20.24
CA LEU A 105 4.50 -4.36 19.31
C LEU A 105 3.40 -5.25 19.90
N ASP A 106 2.84 -4.85 21.04
CA ASP A 106 1.80 -5.62 21.74
C ASP A 106 0.56 -5.89 20.88
N ASN A 107 0.28 -5.03 19.90
CA ASN A 107 -0.86 -5.13 18.99
C ASN A 107 -0.61 -6.07 17.79
N LEU A 108 0.59 -6.63 17.65
CA LEU A 108 0.88 -7.65 16.63
C LEU A 108 -0.04 -8.88 16.74
N LYS A 109 -0.56 -9.15 17.93
CA LYS A 109 -1.56 -10.21 18.20
C LYS A 109 -2.86 -10.07 17.41
N HIS A 110 -3.19 -8.86 16.93
CA HIS A 110 -4.40 -8.57 16.16
C HIS A 110 -4.24 -8.87 14.65
N ILE A 111 -3.00 -9.04 14.19
CA ILE A 111 -2.74 -9.35 12.78
C ILE A 111 -3.15 -10.79 12.47
N ASP A 112 -3.69 -10.99 11.26
CA ASP A 112 -4.14 -12.30 10.80
C ASP A 112 -2.95 -13.29 10.71
N PRO A 113 -3.01 -14.44 11.42
CA PRO A 113 -1.93 -15.42 11.38
C PRO A 113 -1.64 -15.98 9.99
N ALA A 114 -2.64 -16.05 9.09
CA ALA A 114 -2.42 -16.54 7.72
C ALA A 114 -1.57 -15.54 6.91
N ILE A 115 -1.83 -14.23 7.08
CA ILE A 115 -1.01 -13.18 6.46
C ILE A 115 0.41 -13.20 7.05
N MET A 116 0.55 -13.39 8.37
CA MET A 116 1.87 -13.49 9.01
C MET A 116 2.64 -14.74 8.53
N GLU A 117 1.97 -15.87 8.32
CA GLU A 117 2.60 -17.09 7.79
C GLU A 117 3.04 -16.87 6.34
N GLN A 118 2.22 -16.24 5.51
CA GLN A 118 2.57 -15.89 4.14
C GLN A 118 3.77 -14.94 4.09
N LEU A 119 3.76 -13.89 4.92
CA LEU A 119 4.88 -12.95 5.01
C LEU A 119 6.19 -13.66 5.35
N ALA A 120 6.14 -14.56 6.35
CA ALA A 120 7.31 -15.33 6.78
C ALA A 120 7.83 -16.30 5.72
N SER A 121 6.93 -16.90 4.94
CA SER A 121 7.31 -17.88 3.90
C SER A 121 7.89 -17.22 2.66
N GLU A 122 7.35 -16.06 2.25
CA GLU A 122 7.64 -15.46 0.96
C GLU A 122 8.66 -14.31 1.04
N TRP A 123 8.53 -13.42 2.03
CA TRP A 123 9.20 -12.11 1.98
C TRP A 123 10.06 -11.77 3.19
N ASP A 124 9.62 -12.11 4.41
CA ASP A 124 10.30 -11.75 5.66
C ASP A 124 10.45 -12.97 6.59
N PRO A 125 11.41 -13.86 6.35
CA PRO A 125 11.62 -15.07 7.15
C PRO A 125 11.70 -14.77 8.64
N GLY A 126 10.71 -15.29 9.39
CA GLY A 126 10.60 -15.09 10.83
C GLY A 126 9.90 -13.79 11.23
N ASN A 127 9.31 -13.04 10.30
CA ASN A 127 8.55 -11.80 10.54
C ASN A 127 9.35 -10.79 11.39
N GLN A 128 10.58 -10.51 10.97
CA GLN A 128 11.49 -9.69 11.74
C GLN A 128 11.52 -8.21 11.34
N HIS A 129 10.99 -7.86 10.15
CA HIS A 129 11.18 -6.52 9.58
C HIS A 129 9.89 -5.84 9.18
N MET A 130 8.81 -6.60 8.98
CA MET A 130 7.56 -6.12 8.42
C MET A 130 6.40 -6.26 9.41
N VAL A 131 5.53 -5.25 9.44
CA VAL A 131 4.20 -5.31 10.06
C VAL A 131 3.18 -5.22 8.93
N PRO A 132 2.41 -6.28 8.63
CA PRO A 132 1.38 -6.22 7.59
C PRO A 132 0.37 -5.11 7.87
N TYR A 133 0.05 -4.34 6.84
CA TYR A 133 -0.86 -3.20 6.91
C TYR A 133 -2.16 -3.51 6.18
N MET A 134 -2.13 -3.39 4.88
CA MET A 134 -3.24 -3.68 3.99
C MET A 134 -2.85 -4.73 2.96
N TRP A 135 -3.84 -5.38 2.39
CA TRP A 135 -3.65 -6.35 1.34
C TRP A 135 -4.77 -6.23 0.31
N GLY A 136 -4.54 -6.76 -0.85
CA GLY A 136 -5.52 -6.70 -1.91
C GLY A 136 -5.14 -7.53 -3.13
N THR A 137 -5.93 -7.28 -4.17
CA THR A 137 -5.81 -7.91 -5.48
C THR A 137 -5.76 -6.84 -6.55
N HIS A 138 -5.57 -7.24 -7.80
CA HIS A 138 -5.81 -6.38 -8.93
C HIS A 138 -6.61 -7.10 -10.02
N GLY A 139 -7.29 -6.30 -10.83
CA GLY A 139 -8.16 -6.80 -11.87
C GLY A 139 -8.50 -5.75 -12.90
N VAL A 140 -9.71 -5.79 -13.41
CA VAL A 140 -10.18 -4.88 -14.44
C VAL A 140 -11.46 -4.18 -13.99
N THR A 141 -11.41 -2.86 -13.85
CA THR A 141 -12.60 -2.01 -13.68
C THR A 141 -13.11 -1.60 -15.04
N TYR A 142 -14.42 -1.66 -15.25
CA TYR A 142 -15.01 -1.32 -16.54
C TYR A 142 -16.40 -0.70 -16.41
N ASN A 143 -16.73 0.19 -17.35
CA ASN A 143 -18.07 0.73 -17.52
C ASN A 143 -18.85 -0.20 -18.46
N ASN A 144 -19.67 -1.07 -17.89
CA ASN A 144 -20.38 -2.12 -18.64
C ASN A 144 -21.26 -1.55 -19.76
N GLU A 145 -22.00 -0.46 -19.49
CA GLU A 145 -22.84 0.17 -20.50
C GLU A 145 -22.00 0.71 -21.67
N LEU A 146 -20.97 1.51 -21.37
CA LEU A 146 -20.12 2.13 -22.40
C LEU A 146 -19.31 1.10 -23.19
N VAL A 147 -18.88 0.01 -22.54
CA VAL A 147 -18.23 -1.13 -23.18
C VAL A 147 -19.17 -1.77 -24.19
N LEU A 148 -20.41 -2.12 -23.78
CA LEU A 148 -21.37 -2.79 -24.66
C LEU A 148 -21.96 -1.86 -25.72
N GLU A 149 -22.11 -0.57 -25.47
CA GLU A 149 -22.46 0.44 -26.48
C GLU A 149 -21.37 0.53 -27.57
N THR A 150 -20.09 0.48 -27.16
CA THR A 150 -18.96 0.59 -28.07
C THR A 150 -18.68 -0.71 -28.82
N TYR A 151 -18.78 -1.83 -28.11
CA TYR A 151 -18.51 -3.16 -28.61
C TYR A 151 -19.51 -4.19 -28.02
N PRO A 152 -20.66 -4.46 -28.69
CA PRO A 152 -21.71 -5.34 -28.16
C PRO A 152 -21.26 -6.76 -27.83
N ASP A 153 -20.25 -7.27 -28.53
CA ASP A 153 -19.69 -8.61 -28.33
C ASP A 153 -18.44 -8.61 -27.44
N ALA A 154 -18.24 -7.56 -26.59
CA ALA A 154 -17.11 -7.46 -25.70
C ALA A 154 -17.08 -8.65 -24.71
N PRO A 155 -15.90 -9.22 -24.42
CA PRO A 155 -15.75 -10.32 -23.46
C PRO A 155 -15.77 -9.81 -22.03
N VAL A 156 -16.87 -9.15 -21.62
CA VAL A 156 -17.01 -8.60 -20.26
C VAL A 156 -16.82 -9.69 -19.22
N GLY A 157 -16.07 -9.36 -18.15
CA GLY A 157 -15.72 -10.34 -17.12
C GLY A 157 -14.62 -11.31 -17.58
N SER A 158 -13.75 -10.90 -18.49
CA SER A 158 -12.57 -11.66 -18.91
C SER A 158 -11.34 -10.75 -19.03
N MET A 159 -10.15 -11.31 -18.79
CA MET A 159 -8.87 -10.65 -19.06
C MET A 159 -8.62 -10.41 -20.56
N ASP A 160 -9.40 -11.07 -21.44
CA ASP A 160 -9.35 -10.82 -22.88
C ASP A 160 -9.72 -9.39 -23.25
N MET A 161 -10.49 -8.68 -22.39
CA MET A 161 -10.77 -7.24 -22.55
C MET A 161 -9.49 -6.40 -22.67
N ILE A 162 -8.39 -6.83 -22.04
CA ILE A 162 -7.14 -6.05 -21.97
C ILE A 162 -5.94 -6.74 -22.62
N PHE A 163 -5.99 -8.04 -22.90
CA PHE A 163 -4.85 -8.79 -23.45
C PHE A 163 -5.09 -9.37 -24.84
N ASP A 164 -6.35 -9.42 -25.34
CA ASP A 164 -6.60 -9.82 -26.74
C ASP A 164 -6.61 -8.57 -27.65
N PRO A 165 -5.71 -8.49 -28.68
CA PRO A 165 -5.62 -7.32 -29.56
C PRO A 165 -6.89 -7.06 -30.37
N ASN A 166 -7.71 -8.09 -30.66
CA ASN A 166 -8.96 -7.91 -31.37
C ASN A 166 -9.99 -7.17 -30.52
N HIS A 167 -10.08 -7.52 -29.24
CA HIS A 167 -10.97 -6.86 -28.29
C HIS A 167 -10.46 -5.47 -27.93
N MET A 168 -9.17 -5.34 -27.65
CA MET A 168 -8.52 -4.06 -27.34
C MET A 168 -8.71 -3.02 -28.44
N LYS A 169 -8.65 -3.44 -29.71
CA LYS A 169 -8.88 -2.56 -30.86
C LYS A 169 -10.26 -1.91 -30.84
N GLU A 170 -11.29 -2.66 -30.49
CA GLU A 170 -12.65 -2.15 -30.41
C GLU A 170 -12.82 -1.27 -29.15
N LEU A 171 -12.33 -1.70 -27.99
CA LEU A 171 -12.41 -0.99 -26.72
C LEU A 171 -11.56 0.30 -26.67
N ALA A 172 -10.54 0.40 -27.51
CA ALA A 172 -9.76 1.64 -27.64
C ALA A 172 -10.63 2.84 -28.05
N LYS A 173 -11.79 2.62 -28.67
CA LYS A 173 -12.72 3.69 -29.09
C LYS A 173 -13.36 4.41 -27.89
N CYS A 174 -13.49 3.73 -26.75
CA CYS A 174 -14.00 4.32 -25.50
C CYS A 174 -12.90 4.52 -24.45
N GLY A 175 -11.67 4.10 -24.73
CA GLY A 175 -10.48 4.36 -23.91
C GLY A 175 -10.15 3.24 -22.95
N VAL A 176 -8.91 2.75 -23.02
CA VAL A 176 -8.35 1.74 -22.14
C VAL A 176 -7.12 2.30 -21.43
N SER A 177 -7.06 2.14 -20.10
CA SER A 177 -5.93 2.52 -19.26
C SER A 177 -5.29 1.30 -18.62
N PHE A 178 -3.96 1.34 -18.47
CA PHE A 178 -3.22 0.36 -17.70
C PHE A 178 -2.59 1.01 -16.48
N LEU A 179 -2.47 0.28 -15.37
CA LEU A 179 -1.62 0.67 -14.25
C LEU A 179 -0.19 0.88 -14.75
N ASP A 180 0.47 1.91 -14.28
CA ASP A 180 1.91 2.13 -14.53
C ASP A 180 2.74 1.35 -13.50
N SER A 181 2.58 0.02 -13.52
CA SER A 181 3.22 -0.90 -12.60
C SER A 181 3.68 -2.17 -13.31
N PRO A 182 4.99 -2.30 -13.59
CA PRO A 182 5.54 -3.53 -14.18
C PRO A 182 5.40 -4.74 -13.27
N GLY A 183 5.43 -4.53 -11.94
CA GLY A 183 5.29 -5.58 -10.93
C GLY A 183 3.91 -6.22 -10.89
N ASP A 184 2.88 -5.53 -11.40
CA ASP A 184 1.51 -6.04 -11.48
C ASP A 184 1.18 -6.53 -12.90
N ILE A 185 1.46 -5.71 -13.92
CA ILE A 185 1.02 -6.00 -15.30
C ILE A 185 1.79 -7.15 -15.93
N ILE A 186 3.09 -7.30 -15.69
CA ILE A 186 3.86 -8.40 -16.29
C ILE A 186 3.47 -9.76 -15.71
N PRO A 187 3.35 -9.95 -14.37
CA PRO A 187 2.82 -11.18 -13.80
C PRO A 187 1.38 -11.49 -14.27
N MET A 188 0.51 -10.47 -14.34
CA MET A 188 -0.85 -10.60 -14.87
C MET A 188 -0.84 -11.09 -16.33
N ALA A 189 0.05 -10.58 -17.17
CA ALA A 189 0.22 -11.00 -18.56
C ALA A 189 0.77 -12.43 -18.68
N LEU A 190 1.72 -12.82 -17.82
CA LEU A 190 2.22 -14.19 -17.71
C LEU A 190 1.07 -15.15 -17.34
N ALA A 191 0.29 -14.82 -16.30
CA ALA A 191 -0.86 -15.60 -15.86
C ALA A 191 -1.92 -15.75 -16.99
N HIS A 192 -2.21 -14.68 -17.72
CA HIS A 192 -3.13 -14.71 -18.86
C HIS A 192 -2.67 -15.68 -19.96
N LEU A 193 -1.36 -15.78 -20.21
CA LEU A 193 -0.78 -16.73 -21.14
C LEU A 193 -0.69 -18.18 -20.59
N GLY A 194 -1.17 -18.42 -19.35
CA GLY A 194 -1.06 -19.71 -18.68
C GLY A 194 0.37 -20.08 -18.28
N LEU A 195 1.21 -19.06 -18.09
CA LEU A 195 2.60 -19.19 -17.63
C LEU A 195 2.69 -18.90 -16.14
N ASP A 196 3.80 -19.31 -15.52
CA ASP A 196 4.08 -18.98 -14.13
C ASP A 196 4.25 -17.44 -13.96
N PRO A 197 3.43 -16.76 -13.14
CA PRO A 197 3.58 -15.33 -12.86
C PRO A 197 4.96 -14.94 -12.34
N ASN A 198 5.66 -15.86 -11.69
CA ASN A 198 7.02 -15.72 -11.19
C ASN A 198 8.08 -16.35 -12.11
N SER A 199 7.77 -16.53 -13.39
CA SER A 199 8.68 -17.17 -14.33
C SER A 199 10.07 -16.54 -14.35
N THR A 200 11.08 -17.38 -14.33
CA THR A 200 12.49 -16.97 -14.51
C THR A 200 13.02 -17.30 -15.91
N ASN A 201 12.16 -17.82 -16.79
CA ASN A 201 12.50 -18.20 -18.17
C ASN A 201 12.42 -16.97 -19.10
N PRO A 202 13.52 -16.57 -19.77
CA PRO A 202 13.51 -15.45 -20.70
C PRO A 202 12.51 -15.59 -21.86
N GLU A 203 12.23 -16.82 -22.33
CA GLU A 203 11.28 -17.05 -23.42
C GLU A 203 9.85 -16.67 -23.05
N ASP A 204 9.49 -16.73 -21.79
CA ASP A 204 8.16 -16.33 -21.32
C ASP A 204 7.99 -14.80 -21.39
N TYR A 205 9.06 -14.05 -21.06
CA TYR A 205 9.08 -12.59 -21.24
C TYR A 205 9.09 -12.17 -22.72
N GLU A 206 9.62 -12.99 -23.63
CA GLU A 206 9.49 -12.76 -25.08
C GLU A 206 8.04 -12.92 -25.53
N LYS A 207 7.31 -13.96 -25.04
CA LYS A 207 5.88 -14.16 -25.32
C LYS A 207 5.04 -13.00 -24.79
N VAL A 208 5.27 -12.61 -23.53
CA VAL A 208 4.59 -11.44 -22.92
C VAL A 208 4.89 -10.19 -23.74
N GLY A 209 6.15 -9.93 -24.08
CA GLY A 209 6.54 -8.77 -24.88
C GLY A 209 5.84 -8.72 -26.23
N ALA A 210 5.71 -9.87 -26.93
CA ALA A 210 5.00 -9.97 -28.20
C ALA A 210 3.52 -9.63 -28.04
N MET A 211 2.83 -10.21 -27.04
CA MET A 211 1.42 -9.92 -26.75
C MET A 211 1.21 -8.44 -26.40
N LEU A 212 2.05 -7.88 -25.54
CA LEU A 212 1.94 -6.48 -25.14
C LEU A 212 2.20 -5.53 -26.32
N ALA A 213 3.13 -5.85 -27.22
CA ALA A 213 3.35 -5.08 -28.44
C ALA A 213 2.14 -5.02 -29.36
N GLU A 214 1.38 -6.12 -29.47
CA GLU A 214 0.15 -6.17 -30.26
C GLU A 214 -0.97 -5.29 -29.69
N ILE A 215 -1.10 -5.19 -28.36
CA ILE A 215 -2.13 -4.38 -27.71
C ILE A 215 -1.71 -2.93 -27.48
N ARG A 216 -0.42 -2.61 -27.52
CA ARG A 216 0.11 -1.26 -27.23
C ARG A 216 -0.57 -0.12 -28.01
N PRO A 217 -0.86 -0.27 -29.31
CA PRO A 217 -1.54 0.79 -30.08
C PRO A 217 -2.92 1.18 -29.55
N TYR A 218 -3.52 0.33 -28.74
CA TYR A 218 -4.88 0.47 -28.20
C TYR A 218 -4.90 0.99 -26.75
N VAL A 219 -3.74 1.11 -26.10
CA VAL A 219 -3.63 1.67 -24.75
C VAL A 219 -3.60 3.20 -24.84
N LYS A 220 -4.58 3.85 -24.20
CA LYS A 220 -4.70 5.32 -24.17
C LYS A 220 -3.69 5.93 -23.21
N THR A 221 -3.52 5.33 -22.02
CA THR A 221 -2.57 5.83 -21.01
C THR A 221 -2.10 4.73 -20.06
N PHE A 222 -1.00 5.01 -19.39
CA PHE A 222 -0.52 4.28 -18.21
C PHE A 222 -0.67 5.21 -17.02
N ASP A 223 -1.53 4.86 -16.06
CA ASP A 223 -1.94 5.76 -15.00
C ASP A 223 -2.52 5.02 -13.79
N ASN A 224 -1.89 5.17 -12.65
CA ASN A 224 -2.30 4.54 -11.39
C ASN A 224 -3.58 5.15 -10.81
N TYR A 225 -3.99 6.34 -11.27
CA TYR A 225 -5.18 7.05 -10.81
C TYR A 225 -6.28 7.13 -11.87
N ALA A 226 -6.23 6.28 -12.90
CA ALA A 226 -7.25 6.24 -13.95
C ALA A 226 -8.66 6.00 -13.38
N TYR A 227 -8.78 5.24 -12.29
CA TYR A 227 -10.03 4.94 -11.60
C TYR A 227 -10.81 6.20 -11.21
N GLN A 228 -10.14 7.28 -10.80
CA GLN A 228 -10.77 8.56 -10.41
C GLN A 228 -11.50 9.24 -11.57
N ARG A 229 -11.15 8.91 -12.83
CA ARG A 229 -11.72 9.51 -14.04
C ARG A 229 -12.71 8.61 -14.77
N MET A 230 -12.86 7.37 -14.34
CA MET A 230 -13.85 6.44 -14.91
C MET A 230 -15.31 6.91 -14.68
N PRO A 231 -15.67 7.49 -13.50
CA PRO A 231 -16.99 8.10 -13.30
C PRO A 231 -17.34 9.19 -14.30
N GLN A 232 -16.34 9.87 -14.90
CA GLN A 232 -16.53 10.88 -15.92
C GLN A 232 -16.48 10.31 -17.35
N ARG A 233 -16.50 8.98 -17.52
CA ARG A 233 -16.47 8.28 -18.81
C ARG A 233 -15.21 8.55 -19.65
N GLU A 234 -14.08 8.90 -19.00
CA GLU A 234 -12.82 9.11 -19.72
C GLU A 234 -12.22 7.79 -20.23
N PHE A 235 -12.44 6.72 -19.49
CA PHE A 235 -12.07 5.35 -19.81
C PHE A 235 -13.26 4.42 -19.63
N CYS A 236 -13.41 3.47 -20.53
CA CYS A 236 -14.40 2.41 -20.40
C CYS A 236 -13.82 1.15 -19.72
N VAL A 237 -12.50 0.96 -19.80
CA VAL A 237 -11.78 -0.16 -19.18
C VAL A 237 -10.48 0.36 -18.59
N ALA A 238 -10.15 -0.08 -17.37
CA ALA A 238 -8.88 0.17 -16.73
C ALA A 238 -8.41 -1.05 -15.94
N THR A 239 -7.14 -1.38 -15.99
CA THR A 239 -6.55 -2.21 -14.94
C THR A 239 -6.46 -1.38 -13.67
N THR A 240 -6.90 -1.93 -12.54
CA THR A 240 -6.89 -1.25 -11.25
C THR A 240 -6.52 -2.23 -10.14
N TRP A 241 -6.04 -1.71 -9.03
CA TRP A 241 -6.13 -2.44 -7.78
C TRP A 241 -7.61 -2.60 -7.40
N GLY A 242 -7.96 -3.71 -6.75
CA GLY A 242 -9.35 -4.03 -6.46
C GLY A 242 -10.10 -2.92 -5.73
N PRO A 243 -9.56 -2.41 -4.61
CA PRO A 243 -10.19 -1.32 -3.86
C PRO A 243 -10.33 -0.02 -4.64
N ASP A 244 -9.36 0.35 -5.50
CA ASP A 244 -9.48 1.53 -6.37
C ASP A 244 -10.63 1.39 -7.37
N GLY A 245 -10.85 0.14 -7.86
CA GLY A 245 -12.04 -0.15 -8.64
C GLY A 245 -13.34 0.12 -7.87
N LEU A 246 -13.35 -0.21 -6.57
CA LEU A 246 -14.51 0.07 -5.71
C LEU A 246 -14.68 1.56 -5.42
N LEU A 247 -13.59 2.30 -5.20
CA LEU A 247 -13.62 3.75 -5.06
C LEU A 247 -14.18 4.42 -6.33
N ALA A 248 -13.81 3.92 -7.52
CA ALA A 248 -14.41 4.38 -8.77
C ALA A 248 -15.91 4.12 -8.82
N MET A 249 -16.37 2.93 -8.39
CA MET A 249 -17.78 2.56 -8.34
C MET A 249 -18.56 3.45 -7.37
N SER A 250 -18.05 3.65 -6.14
CA SER A 250 -18.65 4.56 -5.13
C SER A 250 -18.67 5.99 -5.63
N GLY A 251 -17.57 6.50 -6.15
CA GLY A 251 -17.48 7.87 -6.68
C GLY A 251 -18.44 8.14 -7.85
N ALA A 252 -18.76 7.12 -8.66
CA ALA A 252 -19.75 7.25 -9.72
C ALA A 252 -21.19 7.41 -9.15
N VAL A 253 -21.49 6.71 -8.05
CA VAL A 253 -22.78 6.81 -7.35
C VAL A 253 -22.89 8.17 -6.65
N GLU A 254 -21.88 8.57 -5.89
CA GLU A 254 -21.87 9.84 -5.15
C GLU A 254 -21.98 11.07 -6.05
N ALA A 255 -21.30 11.04 -7.20
CA ALA A 255 -21.34 12.13 -8.17
C ALA A 255 -22.63 12.15 -9.00
N ASP A 256 -23.57 11.21 -8.81
CA ASP A 256 -24.83 11.07 -9.57
C ASP A 256 -24.62 11.15 -11.10
N THR A 257 -23.53 10.51 -11.56
CA THR A 257 -23.14 10.56 -12.98
C THR A 257 -24.00 9.66 -13.86
N GLY A 258 -24.79 8.76 -13.26
CA GLY A 258 -25.51 7.69 -13.93
C GLY A 258 -24.60 6.59 -14.52
N VAL A 259 -23.30 6.66 -14.24
CA VAL A 259 -22.32 5.64 -14.66
C VAL A 259 -22.38 4.46 -13.69
N VAL A 260 -22.49 3.25 -14.23
CA VAL A 260 -22.36 1.99 -13.48
C VAL A 260 -21.04 1.34 -13.85
N LEU A 261 -20.17 1.19 -12.88
CA LEU A 261 -18.89 0.50 -13.03
C LEU A 261 -18.97 -0.88 -12.39
N ASP A 262 -18.26 -1.83 -12.99
CA ASP A 262 -18.08 -3.19 -12.48
C ASP A 262 -16.58 -3.48 -12.32
N PHE A 263 -16.27 -4.44 -11.46
CA PHE A 263 -14.89 -4.92 -11.26
C PHE A 263 -14.81 -6.43 -11.54
N TYR A 264 -13.90 -6.82 -12.40
CA TYR A 264 -13.58 -8.22 -12.67
C TYR A 264 -12.30 -8.65 -11.97
N LEU A 265 -12.43 -9.61 -11.07
CA LEU A 265 -11.32 -10.31 -10.42
C LEU A 265 -11.13 -11.66 -11.13
N PRO A 266 -9.96 -11.96 -11.70
CA PRO A 266 -9.68 -13.28 -12.25
C PRO A 266 -9.85 -14.37 -11.18
N SER A 267 -10.52 -15.48 -11.55
CA SER A 267 -10.92 -16.51 -10.57
C SER A 267 -10.29 -17.90 -10.82
N GLY A 268 -9.46 -18.02 -11.86
CA GLY A 268 -8.72 -19.25 -12.15
C GLY A 268 -7.54 -19.45 -11.19
N GLU A 269 -7.03 -20.69 -11.11
CA GLU A 269 -5.82 -21.02 -10.36
C GLU A 269 -4.63 -20.21 -10.89
N GLY A 270 -3.95 -19.47 -10.00
CA GLY A 270 -2.78 -18.64 -10.35
C GLY A 270 -3.07 -17.48 -11.30
N THR A 271 -4.34 -17.02 -11.44
CA THR A 271 -4.69 -15.95 -12.38
C THR A 271 -4.85 -14.57 -11.76
N ALA A 272 -5.05 -14.49 -10.44
CA ALA A 272 -5.09 -13.24 -9.68
C ALA A 272 -3.92 -13.16 -8.72
N GLN A 273 -3.39 -11.97 -8.52
CA GLN A 273 -2.34 -11.70 -7.53
C GLN A 273 -2.96 -11.36 -6.19
N LEU A 274 -2.36 -11.89 -5.13
CA LEU A 274 -2.48 -11.39 -3.78
C LEU A 274 -1.20 -10.60 -3.45
N TRP A 275 -1.34 -9.35 -3.04
CA TRP A 275 -0.24 -8.54 -2.53
C TRP A 275 -0.54 -8.08 -1.11
N VAL A 276 0.51 -7.81 -0.36
CA VAL A 276 0.46 -7.28 1.00
C VAL A 276 1.40 -6.10 1.10
N ASP A 277 0.90 -4.98 1.58
CA ASP A 277 1.71 -3.84 1.98
C ASP A 277 2.02 -3.91 3.46
N SER A 278 3.22 -3.49 3.82
CA SER A 278 3.70 -3.55 5.19
C SER A 278 4.35 -2.26 5.64
N TRP A 279 4.15 -1.94 6.91
CA TRP A 279 4.91 -0.93 7.63
C TRP A 279 6.30 -1.45 7.98
N MET A 280 7.30 -0.62 7.80
CA MET A 280 8.71 -0.94 8.07
C MET A 280 9.46 0.25 8.64
N ILE A 281 10.59 -0.03 9.27
CA ILE A 281 11.50 0.98 9.80
C ILE A 281 12.80 0.94 8.98
N PRO A 282 13.17 2.02 8.26
CA PRO A 282 14.46 2.09 7.59
C PRO A 282 15.64 1.90 8.54
N ALA A 283 16.73 1.29 8.07
CA ALA A 283 17.91 1.05 8.91
C ALA A 283 18.56 2.37 9.39
N ASP A 284 18.43 3.43 8.59
CA ASP A 284 18.92 4.78 8.86
C ASP A 284 17.91 5.68 9.61
N ALA A 285 16.76 5.16 10.04
CA ALA A 285 15.78 5.89 10.83
C ALA A 285 16.38 6.44 12.13
N GLU A 286 16.13 7.71 12.40
CA GLU A 286 16.65 8.42 13.57
C GLU A 286 15.78 8.20 14.82
N ASN A 287 14.44 8.04 14.64
CA ASN A 287 13.45 8.00 15.72
C ASN A 287 12.79 6.61 15.87
N LYS A 288 13.61 5.55 15.97
CA LYS A 288 13.14 4.14 15.98
C LYS A 288 12.18 3.82 17.14
N GLU A 289 12.32 4.47 18.30
CA GLU A 289 11.39 4.28 19.41
C GLU A 289 9.99 4.79 19.06
N ASP A 290 9.90 6.00 18.51
CA ASP A 290 8.63 6.59 18.08
C ASP A 290 8.04 5.86 16.87
N ALA A 291 8.91 5.33 15.98
CA ALA A 291 8.49 4.47 14.88
C ALA A 291 7.80 3.19 15.38
N HIS A 292 8.36 2.49 16.38
CA HIS A 292 7.69 1.32 16.96
C HIS A 292 6.35 1.70 17.62
N LEU A 293 6.30 2.85 18.29
CA LEU A 293 5.06 3.35 18.89
C LEU A 293 3.99 3.59 17.83
N PHE A 294 4.38 4.19 16.70
CA PHE A 294 3.49 4.40 15.55
C PHE A 294 3.04 3.07 14.95
N LEU A 295 3.93 2.12 14.68
CA LEU A 295 3.56 0.81 14.18
C LEU A 295 2.59 0.09 15.12
N ASN A 296 2.84 0.17 16.42
CA ASN A 296 1.94 -0.44 17.42
C ASN A 296 0.56 0.24 17.46
N TYR A 297 0.51 1.57 17.26
CA TYR A 297 -0.75 2.32 17.13
C TYR A 297 -1.54 1.89 15.87
N MET A 298 -0.87 1.82 14.72
CA MET A 298 -1.50 1.41 13.44
C MET A 298 -2.12 0.00 13.48
N MET A 299 -1.62 -0.88 14.36
CA MET A 299 -2.18 -2.21 14.56
C MET A 299 -3.36 -2.27 15.54
N ARG A 300 -3.85 -1.16 16.07
CA ARG A 300 -5.10 -1.17 16.86
C ARG A 300 -6.28 -1.50 15.97
N PRO A 301 -7.22 -2.36 16.38
CA PRO A 301 -8.36 -2.74 15.56
C PRO A 301 -9.17 -1.55 15.04
N GLU A 302 -9.41 -0.55 15.90
CA GLU A 302 -10.19 0.63 15.54
C GLU A 302 -9.46 1.54 14.54
N VAL A 303 -8.14 1.68 14.68
CA VAL A 303 -7.30 2.46 13.76
C VAL A 303 -7.26 1.77 12.39
N ALA A 304 -6.94 0.48 12.38
CA ALA A 304 -6.91 -0.32 11.16
C ALA A 304 -8.26 -0.35 10.42
N ALA A 305 -9.37 -0.35 11.18
CA ALA A 305 -10.71 -0.26 10.61
C ALA A 305 -10.99 1.13 10.02
N GLY A 306 -10.60 2.21 10.71
CA GLY A 306 -10.73 3.57 10.20
C GLY A 306 -9.99 3.76 8.87
N ASP A 307 -8.77 3.26 8.79
CA ASP A 307 -7.98 3.26 7.56
C ASP A 307 -8.67 2.44 6.45
N SER A 308 -9.17 1.23 6.78
CA SER A 308 -9.87 0.37 5.82
C SER A 308 -11.17 1.00 5.31
N ASN A 309 -11.93 1.68 6.17
CA ASN A 309 -13.16 2.36 5.78
C ASN A 309 -12.91 3.53 4.84
N PHE A 310 -11.81 4.26 5.05
CA PHE A 310 -11.44 5.37 4.19
C PHE A 310 -10.90 4.90 2.84
N THR A 311 -9.97 3.95 2.87
CA THR A 311 -9.24 3.50 1.68
C THR A 311 -9.96 2.41 0.89
N TRP A 312 -10.93 1.73 1.49
CA TRP A 312 -11.62 0.53 1.00
C TRP A 312 -10.71 -0.69 0.85
N TYR A 313 -9.47 -0.62 1.32
CA TYR A 313 -8.54 -1.74 1.30
C TYR A 313 -8.76 -2.69 2.48
N ALA A 314 -8.61 -3.98 2.23
CA ALA A 314 -8.65 -4.98 3.30
C ALA A 314 -7.45 -4.81 4.22
N THR A 315 -7.72 -4.67 5.52
CA THR A 315 -6.65 -4.64 6.51
C THR A 315 -6.16 -6.03 6.88
N ALA A 316 -4.87 -6.14 7.18
CA ALA A 316 -4.28 -7.35 7.74
C ALA A 316 -4.70 -7.61 9.21
N ASN A 317 -5.39 -6.66 9.84
CA ASN A 317 -5.87 -6.79 11.21
C ASN A 317 -7.20 -7.54 11.27
N ARG A 318 -7.17 -8.82 11.69
CA ARG A 318 -8.38 -9.67 11.75
C ARG A 318 -9.43 -9.16 12.75
N ASP A 319 -8.98 -8.50 13.82
CA ASP A 319 -9.86 -8.02 14.89
C ASP A 319 -10.49 -6.66 14.55
N ALA A 320 -10.08 -6.02 13.45
CA ALA A 320 -10.68 -4.80 12.92
C ALA A 320 -12.06 -5.04 12.26
N LYS A 321 -12.32 -6.25 11.75
CA LYS A 321 -13.51 -6.57 10.97
C LYS A 321 -14.84 -6.10 11.56
N PRO A 322 -15.09 -6.17 12.90
CA PRO A 322 -16.35 -5.67 13.49
C PRO A 322 -16.55 -4.15 13.38
N PHE A 323 -15.49 -3.40 13.10
CA PHE A 323 -15.48 -1.94 13.00
C PHE A 323 -15.41 -1.43 11.55
N ILE A 324 -15.27 -2.35 10.58
CA ILE A 324 -15.26 -2.02 9.16
C ILE A 324 -16.68 -1.99 8.62
N ASP A 325 -16.97 -1.00 7.79
CA ASP A 325 -18.27 -0.82 7.17
C ASP A 325 -18.67 -2.03 6.32
N VAL A 326 -19.97 -2.38 6.38
CA VAL A 326 -20.48 -3.57 5.68
C VAL A 326 -20.32 -3.47 4.16
N GLU A 327 -20.35 -2.27 3.61
CA GLU A 327 -20.14 -2.00 2.18
C GLU A 327 -18.74 -2.42 1.74
N VAL A 328 -17.71 -2.15 2.55
CA VAL A 328 -16.34 -2.56 2.31
C VAL A 328 -16.18 -4.07 2.48
N THR A 329 -16.65 -4.63 3.62
CA THR A 329 -16.46 -6.05 3.92
C THR A 329 -17.27 -6.99 3.05
N SER A 330 -18.37 -6.52 2.44
CA SER A 330 -19.20 -7.33 1.55
C SER A 330 -18.72 -7.34 0.09
N SER A 331 -17.74 -6.51 -0.26
CA SER A 331 -17.21 -6.43 -1.62
C SER A 331 -16.15 -7.51 -1.88
N PRO A 332 -16.36 -8.40 -2.87
CA PRO A 332 -15.34 -9.39 -3.25
C PRO A 332 -14.04 -8.78 -3.83
N ALA A 333 -14.09 -7.52 -4.26
CA ALA A 333 -12.91 -6.83 -4.78
C ALA A 333 -11.98 -6.36 -3.65
N ALA A 334 -12.53 -5.96 -2.49
CA ALA A 334 -11.75 -5.66 -1.28
C ALA A 334 -11.49 -6.93 -0.46
N PHE A 335 -12.55 -7.73 -0.20
CA PHE A 335 -12.49 -8.94 0.60
C PHE A 335 -12.89 -10.18 -0.22
N PRO A 336 -11.98 -10.71 -1.05
CA PRO A 336 -12.22 -11.98 -1.74
C PRO A 336 -12.52 -13.10 -0.77
N THR A 337 -13.25 -14.11 -1.21
CA THR A 337 -13.52 -15.30 -0.41
C THR A 337 -12.26 -16.11 -0.17
N SER A 338 -12.22 -16.91 0.89
CA SER A 338 -11.08 -17.79 1.19
C SER A 338 -10.73 -18.70 0.00
N ASP A 339 -11.74 -19.26 -0.69
CA ASP A 339 -11.53 -20.10 -1.88
C ASP A 339 -10.89 -19.35 -3.05
N GLN A 340 -11.11 -18.02 -3.15
CA GLN A 340 -10.46 -17.18 -4.15
C GLN A 340 -9.02 -16.90 -3.74
N VAL A 341 -8.81 -16.52 -2.47
CA VAL A 341 -7.47 -16.22 -1.91
C VAL A 341 -6.55 -17.43 -2.06
N GLU A 342 -7.00 -18.65 -1.78
CA GLU A 342 -6.20 -19.88 -1.92
C GLU A 342 -5.72 -20.13 -3.35
N LYS A 343 -6.38 -19.59 -4.36
CA LYS A 343 -6.04 -19.73 -5.77
C LYS A 343 -5.14 -18.62 -6.31
N MET A 344 -4.93 -17.58 -5.53
CA MET A 344 -4.11 -16.44 -5.95
C MET A 344 -2.63 -16.76 -5.89
N TYR A 345 -1.88 -16.13 -6.77
CA TYR A 345 -0.42 -16.14 -6.68
C TYR A 345 0.08 -14.93 -5.91
N THR A 346 1.26 -15.05 -5.37
CA THR A 346 2.04 -13.92 -4.83
C THR A 346 3.29 -13.72 -5.67
N THR A 347 3.78 -12.50 -5.74
CA THR A 347 5.06 -12.22 -6.38
C THR A 347 6.21 -12.53 -5.44
N VAL A 348 7.30 -13.07 -5.99
CA VAL A 348 8.52 -13.38 -5.26
C VAL A 348 9.66 -12.44 -5.68
N VAL A 349 10.72 -12.37 -4.87
CA VAL A 349 11.93 -11.64 -5.25
C VAL A 349 12.59 -12.34 -6.42
N LEU A 350 12.52 -11.71 -7.58
CA LEU A 350 13.12 -12.23 -8.81
C LEU A 350 14.66 -12.10 -8.80
N PRO A 351 15.40 -12.99 -9.47
CA PRO A 351 16.81 -12.79 -9.70
C PRO A 351 17.08 -11.49 -10.50
N PRO A 352 18.17 -10.74 -10.24
CA PRO A 352 18.42 -9.43 -10.87
C PRO A 352 18.44 -9.44 -12.42
N ARG A 353 18.76 -10.59 -13.02
CA ARG A 353 18.69 -10.73 -14.48
C ARG A 353 17.23 -10.76 -14.98
N VAL A 354 16.32 -11.32 -14.18
CA VAL A 354 14.89 -11.46 -14.51
C VAL A 354 14.19 -10.11 -14.28
N GLU A 355 14.51 -9.41 -13.21
CA GLU A 355 14.04 -8.04 -12.98
C GLU A 355 14.40 -7.11 -14.16
N ARG A 356 15.63 -7.25 -14.71
CA ARG A 356 16.00 -6.50 -15.92
C ARG A 356 15.20 -6.91 -17.16
N LEU A 357 14.79 -8.18 -17.28
CA LEU A 357 13.90 -8.62 -18.37
C LEU A 357 12.52 -7.99 -18.20
N GLN A 358 11.95 -8.04 -17.01
CA GLN A 358 10.67 -7.42 -16.67
C GLN A 358 10.68 -5.91 -16.98
N THR A 359 11.67 -5.19 -16.46
CA THR A 359 11.84 -3.75 -16.71
C THR A 359 11.98 -3.43 -18.20
N ARG A 360 12.73 -4.23 -18.95
CA ARG A 360 12.91 -4.04 -20.41
C ARG A 360 11.61 -4.31 -21.15
N THR A 361 10.88 -5.38 -20.83
CA THR A 361 9.59 -5.71 -21.42
C THR A 361 8.59 -4.59 -21.19
N TRP A 362 8.54 -4.07 -19.97
CA TRP A 362 7.69 -2.94 -19.59
C TRP A 362 8.04 -1.65 -20.37
N THR A 363 9.33 -1.30 -20.41
CA THR A 363 9.83 -0.11 -21.13
C THR A 363 9.47 -0.18 -22.61
N ASN A 364 9.64 -1.36 -23.24
CA ASN A 364 9.28 -1.58 -24.64
C ASN A 364 7.77 -1.44 -24.84
N PHE A 365 6.96 -2.02 -23.96
CA PHE A 365 5.51 -1.88 -23.99
C PHE A 365 5.09 -0.40 -23.94
N LYS A 366 5.60 0.37 -22.97
CA LYS A 366 5.27 1.80 -22.85
C LYS A 366 5.70 2.60 -24.08
N ALA A 367 6.89 2.31 -24.61
CA ALA A 367 7.44 3.01 -25.78
C ALA A 367 6.77 2.63 -27.10
N GLY A 368 6.05 1.50 -27.17
CA GLY A 368 5.46 0.98 -28.40
C GLY A 368 6.50 0.35 -29.36
N ASN A 369 7.53 -0.27 -28.79
CA ASN A 369 8.65 -0.92 -29.52
C ASN A 369 8.49 -2.45 -29.49
#